data_dbba9595634ab218d7c2bd90ddc3cc02
#
_entry.id   dbba9595634ab218d7c2bd90ddc3cc02
#
_cell.length_a   1.000
_cell.length_b   1.000
_cell.length_c   1.000
_cell.angle_alpha   90.00
_cell.angle_beta   90.00
_cell.angle_gamma   90.00
#
_symmetry.space_group_name_H-M   'P 1'
#
loop_
_entity.id
_entity.type
_entity.pdbx_description
1 polymer ?
#
loop_
_entity_poly.entity_id
_entity_poly.type
_entity_poly.pdbx_seq_one_letter_code
_entity_poly.pdbx_strand_id
1 'polypeptide(L)'
;NKTASTPITWQQLVIEDDPSLPILTVRLTDKNVLTALSNLKNVRYLEPIDFWPGDGNRSSSGCSGSTYGINTFDYTNITPAAKLPWNYNNITVPSAWNTAQGQGITVGVIDAGISAGQPLLGSSFNDGASSVGRTIQVDYTMGGSAYTTCTHGTSMCGAAVGPRNGQNATTGVAYKSNLYFIRAADDVVLDASVEITGVKNAMVRMGDRADVKVISMSMGTPFGSSVLKDGVDYAYNKGKLVLAAAGTSYSWTSWWGVIYPAAYSSCVAVTGVKESNSTCSDCHDGSQVLLTVPMERSSNTSRNSLSLAPSGVNPTYIGGSSIATATTAGVAALVWSTKPNMTRAQLLTCLTNTAQYYPTRNNSRGYGNINANAAVNYAISHY
;
A
#
# COMPACT_ATOMS: atom_id res chain seq x y z
N ASN A 1 -28.56 49.47 -11.95
CA ASN A 1 -28.71 48.42 -12.97
C ASN A 1 -28.12 47.13 -12.45
N LYS A 2 -28.96 46.29 -11.82
CA LYS A 2 -28.61 44.89 -11.52
C LYS A 2 -28.76 44.16 -12.85
N THR A 3 -27.63 43.84 -13.49
CA THR A 3 -27.62 42.85 -14.56
C THR A 3 -28.05 41.53 -13.95
N ALA A 4 -29.20 41.01 -14.36
CA ALA A 4 -29.66 39.69 -13.99
C ALA A 4 -28.61 38.68 -14.49
N SER A 5 -27.89 38.08 -13.56
CA SER A 5 -26.97 37.00 -13.91
C SER A 5 -27.82 35.83 -14.45
N THR A 6 -27.48 35.36 -15.63
CA THR A 6 -28.10 34.14 -16.17
C THR A 6 -28.01 33.02 -15.14
N PRO A 7 -29.12 32.34 -14.78
CA PRO A 7 -29.04 31.24 -13.82
C PRO A 7 -28.07 30.18 -14.32
N ILE A 8 -27.10 29.82 -13.50
CA ILE A 8 -26.19 28.72 -13.79
C ILE A 8 -26.97 27.41 -13.71
N THR A 9 -26.93 26.62 -14.75
CA THR A 9 -27.59 25.30 -14.78
C THR A 9 -26.78 24.27 -14.02
N TRP A 10 -27.43 23.19 -13.55
CA TRP A 10 -26.76 22.06 -12.92
C TRP A 10 -25.61 21.51 -13.78
N GLN A 11 -25.81 21.33 -15.06
CA GLN A 11 -24.82 20.82 -16.01
C GLN A 11 -23.58 21.75 -16.19
N GLN A 12 -23.76 23.04 -15.93
CA GLN A 12 -22.65 24.01 -15.97
C GLN A 12 -21.88 24.06 -14.67
N LEU A 13 -22.52 23.69 -13.55
CA LEU A 13 -21.93 23.73 -12.22
C LEU A 13 -21.22 22.43 -11.87
N VAL A 14 -21.85 21.29 -12.13
CA VAL A 14 -21.36 19.98 -11.71
C VAL A 14 -20.35 19.44 -12.71
N ILE A 15 -19.16 19.10 -12.23
CA ILE A 15 -18.11 18.41 -12.98
C ILE A 15 -18.26 16.91 -12.85
N GLU A 16 -18.51 16.43 -11.62
CA GLU A 16 -18.63 15.00 -11.30
C GLU A 16 -19.61 14.82 -10.13
N ASP A 17 -20.48 13.83 -10.25
CA ASP A 17 -21.32 13.31 -9.18
C ASP A 17 -20.86 11.86 -8.92
N ASP A 18 -20.27 11.59 -7.74
CA ASP A 18 -19.69 10.29 -7.46
C ASP A 18 -20.80 9.24 -7.22
N PRO A 19 -20.82 8.15 -7.98
CA PRO A 19 -21.90 7.17 -7.89
C PRO A 19 -21.89 6.32 -6.61
N SER A 20 -20.78 6.32 -5.87
CA SER A 20 -20.56 5.43 -4.72
C SER A 20 -20.46 6.17 -3.40
N LEU A 21 -20.06 7.43 -3.44
CA LEU A 21 -19.82 8.28 -2.26
C LEU A 21 -20.63 9.58 -2.37
N PRO A 22 -21.06 10.19 -1.27
CA PRO A 22 -21.78 11.47 -1.29
C PRO A 22 -20.81 12.63 -1.53
N ILE A 23 -20.15 12.61 -2.68
CA ILE A 23 -19.17 13.59 -3.13
C ILE A 23 -19.62 14.20 -4.45
N LEU A 24 -19.65 15.52 -4.49
CA LEU A 24 -19.98 16.29 -5.66
C LEU A 24 -18.82 17.23 -6.00
N THR A 25 -18.29 17.11 -7.21
CA THR A 25 -17.28 18.04 -7.72
C THR A 25 -17.98 19.14 -8.52
N VAL A 26 -17.79 20.39 -8.11
CA VAL A 26 -18.45 21.55 -8.70
C VAL A 26 -17.44 22.63 -9.12
N ARG A 27 -17.78 23.36 -10.19
CA ARG A 27 -17.06 24.56 -10.60
C ARG A 27 -17.71 25.79 -9.99
N LEU A 28 -17.00 26.45 -9.09
CA LEU A 28 -17.45 27.69 -8.45
C LEU A 28 -16.58 28.87 -8.90
N THR A 29 -17.23 29.94 -9.32
CA THR A 29 -16.59 31.20 -9.75
C THR A 29 -16.89 32.36 -8.80
N ASP A 30 -17.81 32.17 -7.86
CA ASP A 30 -18.24 33.17 -6.89
C ASP A 30 -17.96 32.72 -5.46
N LYS A 31 -17.12 33.50 -4.75
CA LYS A 31 -16.76 33.25 -3.36
C LYS A 31 -17.96 33.28 -2.40
N ASN A 32 -19.01 34.04 -2.72
CA ASN A 32 -20.22 34.07 -1.90
C ASN A 32 -20.98 32.76 -1.97
N VAL A 33 -20.96 32.07 -3.12
CA VAL A 33 -21.53 30.73 -3.26
C VAL A 33 -20.76 29.72 -2.43
N LEU A 34 -19.43 29.80 -2.40
CA LEU A 34 -18.59 28.96 -1.54
C LEU A 34 -18.95 29.12 -0.06
N THR A 35 -19.07 30.39 0.38
CA THR A 35 -19.51 30.72 1.76
C THR A 35 -20.92 30.20 2.05
N ALA A 36 -21.84 30.32 1.10
CA ALA A 36 -23.19 29.79 1.28
C ALA A 36 -23.20 28.28 1.40
N LEU A 37 -22.43 27.58 0.57
CA LEU A 37 -22.29 26.12 0.63
C LEU A 37 -21.68 25.65 1.96
N SER A 38 -20.66 26.34 2.47
CA SER A 38 -20.02 25.99 3.74
C SER A 38 -20.96 26.09 4.94
N ASN A 39 -22.04 26.87 4.84
CA ASN A 39 -23.05 27.03 5.87
C ASN A 39 -24.22 26.03 5.77
N LEU A 40 -24.26 25.20 4.74
CA LEU A 40 -25.28 24.18 4.61
C LEU A 40 -25.03 23.01 5.58
N LYS A 41 -26.04 22.64 6.36
CA LYS A 41 -25.95 21.54 7.33
C LYS A 41 -25.61 20.18 6.71
N ASN A 42 -25.86 20.01 5.41
CA ASN A 42 -25.65 18.77 4.68
C ASN A 42 -24.27 18.70 4.03
N VAL A 43 -23.50 19.78 4.03
CA VAL A 43 -22.14 19.82 3.50
C VAL A 43 -21.17 19.51 4.63
N ARG A 44 -20.47 18.38 4.52
CA ARG A 44 -19.50 17.94 5.53
C ARG A 44 -18.17 18.65 5.38
N TYR A 45 -17.77 18.95 4.15
CA TYR A 45 -16.52 19.61 3.81
C TYR A 45 -16.60 20.28 2.43
N LEU A 46 -15.72 21.21 2.20
CA LEU A 46 -15.39 21.79 0.90
C LEU A 46 -13.89 21.73 0.75
N GLU A 47 -13.40 21.05 -0.27
CA GLU A 47 -11.97 20.94 -0.57
C GLU A 47 -11.74 21.47 -1.99
N PRO A 48 -10.71 22.33 -2.20
CA PRO A 48 -10.33 22.72 -3.56
C PRO A 48 -9.74 21.52 -4.28
N ILE A 49 -10.09 21.33 -5.54
CA ILE A 49 -9.32 20.51 -6.46
C ILE A 49 -8.17 21.36 -7.02
N ASP A 50 -7.03 20.74 -7.29
CA ASP A 50 -5.82 21.40 -7.82
C ASP A 50 -5.10 22.35 -6.83
N PHE A 51 -5.28 22.16 -5.53
CA PHE A 51 -4.48 22.86 -4.54
C PHE A 51 -3.21 22.06 -4.22
N TRP A 52 -2.05 22.64 -4.55
CA TRP A 52 -0.75 22.21 -4.10
C TRP A 52 -0.01 23.39 -3.45
N PRO A 53 0.39 23.28 -2.17
CA PRO A 53 1.10 24.37 -1.50
C PRO A 53 2.60 24.48 -1.88
N GLY A 54 3.09 23.64 -2.76
CA GLY A 54 4.47 23.62 -3.22
C GLY A 54 4.70 24.43 -4.49
N ASP A 55 5.95 24.59 -4.89
CA ASP A 55 6.44 25.40 -6.01
C ASP A 55 6.30 24.74 -7.40
N GLY A 56 5.54 23.67 -7.50
CA GLY A 56 5.24 23.00 -8.78
C GLY A 56 6.36 22.13 -9.37
N ASN A 57 7.51 22.04 -8.72
CA ASN A 57 8.58 21.13 -9.13
C ASN A 57 8.33 19.72 -8.56
N ARG A 58 7.64 18.88 -9.33
CA ARG A 58 7.50 17.45 -9.04
C ARG A 58 8.84 16.77 -9.18
N SER A 59 9.44 16.33 -8.09
CA SER A 59 10.56 15.38 -8.16
C SER A 59 10.01 13.97 -8.02
N SER A 60 10.10 13.17 -9.06
CA SER A 60 9.76 11.74 -9.08
C SER A 60 10.71 10.95 -8.20
N SER A 61 10.50 10.98 -6.89
CA SER A 61 11.48 10.48 -5.93
C SER A 61 11.29 9.03 -5.51
N GLY A 62 10.08 8.46 -5.72
CA GLY A 62 9.75 7.09 -5.33
C GLY A 62 9.82 6.06 -6.44
N CYS A 63 9.95 6.51 -7.70
CA CYS A 63 9.80 5.64 -8.88
C CYS A 63 11.06 4.86 -9.26
N SER A 64 12.22 5.18 -8.70
CA SER A 64 13.51 4.58 -9.09
C SER A 64 13.94 3.49 -8.10
N GLY A 65 14.03 2.26 -8.58
CA GLY A 65 14.76 1.20 -7.88
C GLY A 65 16.28 1.41 -7.99
N SER A 66 17.03 0.96 -6.98
CA SER A 66 18.48 1.01 -7.01
C SER A 66 19.04 -0.12 -7.88
N THR A 67 19.94 0.24 -8.81
CA THR A 67 20.63 -0.70 -9.71
C THR A 67 21.96 -1.21 -9.14
N TYR A 68 22.23 -1.02 -7.86
CA TYR A 68 23.46 -1.55 -7.23
C TYR A 68 23.51 -3.07 -7.28
N GLY A 69 24.73 -3.63 -7.41
CA GLY A 69 24.93 -5.07 -7.39
C GLY A 69 24.37 -5.69 -6.11
N ILE A 70 23.54 -6.72 -6.26
CA ILE A 70 22.91 -7.40 -5.13
C ILE A 70 23.95 -8.20 -4.35
N ASN A 71 24.04 -7.94 -3.06
CA ASN A 71 24.90 -8.69 -2.17
C ASN A 71 24.31 -10.07 -1.87
N THR A 72 25.14 -11.11 -1.98
CA THR A 72 24.70 -12.51 -1.77
C THR A 72 24.25 -12.79 -0.33
N PHE A 73 24.64 -11.98 0.65
CA PHE A 73 24.14 -12.07 2.03
C PHE A 73 22.73 -11.49 2.22
N ASP A 74 22.13 -10.88 1.18
CA ASP A 74 20.81 -10.28 1.28
C ASP A 74 19.68 -11.18 0.80
N TYR A 75 20.02 -12.42 0.43
CA TYR A 75 19.06 -13.44 0.12
C TYR A 75 19.58 -14.84 0.44
N THR A 76 18.64 -15.77 0.57
CA THR A 76 18.94 -17.20 0.62
C THR A 76 18.30 -17.87 -0.60
N ASN A 77 19.04 -18.73 -1.31
CA ASN A 77 18.45 -19.53 -2.37
C ASN A 77 17.55 -20.61 -1.75
N ILE A 78 16.34 -20.75 -2.27
CA ILE A 78 15.34 -21.72 -1.84
C ILE A 78 14.76 -22.50 -3.05
N THR A 79 14.23 -23.67 -2.77
CA THR A 79 13.57 -24.52 -3.79
C THR A 79 12.14 -24.01 -4.08
N PRO A 80 11.66 -24.04 -5.34
CA PRO A 80 12.42 -24.25 -6.57
C PRO A 80 13.20 -22.97 -6.90
N ALA A 81 14.41 -22.98 -7.29
CA ALA A 81 15.28 -21.87 -7.69
C ALA A 81 14.68 -20.44 -7.52
N ALA A 82 14.49 -20.00 -6.28
CA ALA A 82 13.98 -18.66 -5.92
C ALA A 82 14.86 -18.03 -4.84
N LYS A 83 14.83 -16.71 -4.72
CA LYS A 83 15.54 -15.96 -3.70
C LYS A 83 14.60 -15.52 -2.59
N LEU A 84 14.91 -15.94 -1.36
CA LEU A 84 14.25 -15.48 -0.15
C LEU A 84 14.94 -14.19 0.33
N PRO A 85 14.28 -13.03 0.36
CA PRO A 85 14.85 -11.82 0.95
C PRO A 85 15.25 -12.01 2.41
N TRP A 86 16.37 -11.44 2.82
CA TRP A 86 16.95 -11.63 4.15
C TRP A 86 15.98 -11.30 5.30
N ASN A 87 15.20 -10.26 5.13
CA ASN A 87 14.28 -9.75 6.14
C ASN A 87 13.09 -10.69 6.42
N TYR A 88 12.78 -11.62 5.52
CA TYR A 88 11.71 -12.60 5.74
C TYR A 88 12.03 -13.57 6.88
N ASN A 89 13.32 -13.86 7.11
CA ASN A 89 13.74 -14.65 8.26
C ASN A 89 13.47 -13.91 9.58
N ASN A 90 13.69 -12.59 9.62
CA ASN A 90 13.49 -11.77 10.81
C ASN A 90 12.03 -11.70 11.27
N ILE A 91 11.08 -11.90 10.35
CA ILE A 91 9.64 -11.92 10.62
C ILE A 91 9.03 -13.33 10.46
N THR A 92 9.86 -14.36 10.46
CA THR A 92 9.50 -15.80 10.48
C THR A 92 8.62 -16.27 9.32
N VAL A 93 8.70 -15.63 8.14
CA VAL A 93 7.92 -16.01 6.95
C VAL A 93 8.18 -17.44 6.50
N PRO A 94 9.44 -17.94 6.43
CA PRO A 94 9.69 -19.34 6.02
C PRO A 94 9.02 -20.37 6.92
N SER A 95 8.94 -20.12 8.23
CA SER A 95 8.25 -21.00 9.16
C SER A 95 6.74 -20.98 8.96
N ALA A 96 6.16 -19.81 8.66
CA ALA A 96 4.74 -19.68 8.34
C ALA A 96 4.34 -20.45 7.08
N TRP A 97 5.24 -20.56 6.09
CA TRP A 97 4.97 -21.28 4.83
C TRP A 97 4.72 -22.78 5.00
N ASN A 98 5.14 -23.38 6.12
CA ASN A 98 4.81 -24.77 6.43
C ASN A 98 3.30 -24.98 6.59
N THR A 99 2.56 -23.89 6.91
CA THR A 99 1.13 -23.95 7.18
C THR A 99 0.31 -23.11 6.21
N ALA A 100 0.81 -21.95 5.79
CA ALA A 100 0.04 -20.98 5.02
C ALA A 100 0.91 -20.33 3.92
N GLN A 101 0.41 -20.25 2.69
CA GLN A 101 1.09 -19.60 1.57
C GLN A 101 0.20 -18.53 0.89
N GLY A 102 -0.95 -18.20 1.48
CA GLY A 102 -1.86 -17.16 1.00
C GLY A 102 -2.90 -17.61 -0.03
N GLN A 103 -3.03 -18.90 -0.30
CA GLN A 103 -3.96 -19.42 -1.30
C GLN A 103 -5.42 -19.01 -1.03
N GLY A 104 -6.13 -18.58 -2.08
CA GLY A 104 -7.55 -18.17 -2.00
C GLY A 104 -7.76 -16.72 -1.55
N ILE A 105 -6.71 -16.01 -1.15
CA ILE A 105 -6.79 -14.58 -0.78
C ILE A 105 -6.32 -13.71 -1.94
N THR A 106 -7.08 -12.67 -2.27
CA THR A 106 -6.67 -11.63 -3.21
C THR A 106 -6.09 -10.45 -2.42
N VAL A 107 -4.83 -10.12 -2.71
CA VAL A 107 -4.19 -8.89 -2.22
C VAL A 107 -4.42 -7.79 -3.26
N GLY A 108 -5.04 -6.70 -2.84
CA GLY A 108 -5.13 -5.47 -3.60
C GLY A 108 -3.87 -4.62 -3.39
N VAL A 109 -3.30 -4.07 -4.45
CA VAL A 109 -2.19 -3.11 -4.38
C VAL A 109 -2.60 -1.85 -5.13
N ILE A 110 -2.60 -0.72 -4.43
CA ILE A 110 -2.82 0.61 -5.01
C ILE A 110 -1.47 1.31 -5.07
N ASP A 111 -1.04 1.70 -6.28
CA ASP A 111 0.30 2.26 -6.47
C ASP A 111 0.38 3.14 -7.72
N ALA A 112 1.56 3.71 -8.02
CA ALA A 112 1.79 4.64 -9.12
C ALA A 112 1.93 3.95 -10.49
N GLY A 113 2.24 2.65 -10.51
CA GLY A 113 2.33 1.89 -11.76
C GLY A 113 3.03 0.56 -11.61
N ILE A 114 2.83 -0.29 -12.61
CA ILE A 114 3.43 -1.62 -12.72
C ILE A 114 4.15 -1.74 -14.07
N SER A 115 5.23 -2.52 -14.11
CA SER A 115 5.98 -2.72 -15.35
C SER A 115 5.36 -3.82 -16.21
N ALA A 116 5.10 -3.51 -17.47
CA ALA A 116 4.76 -4.52 -18.48
C ALA A 116 5.93 -5.48 -18.78
N GLY A 117 7.16 -5.09 -18.46
CA GLY A 117 8.37 -5.88 -18.70
C GLY A 117 8.67 -6.93 -17.62
N GLN A 118 7.83 -7.05 -16.56
CA GLN A 118 8.04 -8.02 -15.49
C GLN A 118 7.19 -9.28 -15.69
N PRO A 119 7.75 -10.38 -16.25
CA PRO A 119 6.98 -11.59 -16.56
C PRO A 119 6.43 -12.28 -15.33
N LEU A 120 7.07 -12.14 -14.17
CA LEU A 120 6.61 -12.73 -12.90
C LEU A 120 5.36 -12.04 -12.34
N LEU A 121 4.95 -10.90 -12.89
CA LEU A 121 3.66 -10.25 -12.66
C LEU A 121 2.79 -10.29 -13.92
N GLY A 122 2.98 -11.32 -14.74
CA GLY A 122 2.28 -11.56 -16.00
C GLY A 122 2.24 -13.05 -16.32
N SER A 123 2.83 -13.45 -17.45
CA SER A 123 2.81 -14.83 -17.95
C SER A 123 3.41 -15.86 -17.00
N SER A 124 4.39 -15.49 -16.21
CA SER A 124 5.07 -16.32 -15.21
C SER A 124 4.54 -16.17 -13.77
N PHE A 125 3.37 -15.58 -13.59
CA PHE A 125 2.78 -15.37 -12.26
C PHE A 125 2.46 -16.68 -11.53
N ASN A 126 2.25 -17.75 -12.25
CA ASN A 126 1.96 -19.09 -11.71
C ASN A 126 3.17 -20.04 -11.77
N ASP A 127 4.39 -19.55 -11.96
CA ASP A 127 5.56 -20.41 -12.07
C ASP A 127 5.99 -21.02 -10.72
N GLY A 128 6.70 -22.15 -10.80
CA GLY A 128 7.32 -22.82 -9.66
C GLY A 128 6.31 -23.32 -8.61
N ALA A 129 6.59 -23.07 -7.34
CA ALA A 129 5.71 -23.45 -6.23
C ALA A 129 4.41 -22.60 -6.15
N SER A 130 4.28 -21.59 -7.00
CA SER A 130 3.09 -20.76 -7.10
C SER A 130 2.04 -21.26 -8.08
N SER A 131 2.27 -22.42 -8.71
CA SER A 131 1.37 -23.04 -9.69
C SER A 131 0.12 -23.65 -9.03
N VAL A 132 -0.80 -22.77 -8.61
CA VAL A 132 -2.07 -23.16 -7.97
C VAL A 132 -3.29 -22.50 -8.62
N GLY A 133 -3.14 -22.00 -9.84
CA GLY A 133 -4.23 -21.34 -10.58
C GLY A 133 -4.57 -19.94 -10.02
N ARG A 134 -3.58 -19.22 -9.46
CA ARG A 134 -3.77 -17.83 -8.99
C ARG A 134 -4.04 -16.90 -10.16
N THR A 135 -4.76 -15.84 -9.86
CA THR A 135 -5.13 -14.80 -10.82
C THR A 135 -4.36 -13.51 -10.56
N ILE A 136 -4.04 -12.81 -11.65
CA ILE A 136 -3.58 -11.42 -11.61
C ILE A 136 -4.52 -10.57 -12.43
N GLN A 137 -4.96 -9.48 -11.86
CA GLN A 137 -5.71 -8.45 -12.58
C GLN A 137 -5.01 -7.11 -12.38
N VAL A 138 -4.88 -6.36 -13.47
CA VAL A 138 -4.23 -5.05 -13.51
C VAL A 138 -5.23 -4.05 -14.05
N ASP A 139 -5.40 -2.92 -13.35
CA ASP A 139 -6.38 -1.88 -13.66
C ASP A 139 -5.80 -0.49 -13.36
N TYR A 140 -6.55 0.56 -13.66
CA TYR A 140 -6.20 1.94 -13.33
C TYR A 140 -7.45 2.76 -13.00
N THR A 141 -7.29 3.76 -12.16
CA THR A 141 -8.31 4.77 -11.82
C THR A 141 -7.85 6.17 -12.20
N MET A 142 -6.61 6.29 -12.64
CA MET A 142 -6.01 7.50 -13.14
C MET A 142 -5.14 7.21 -14.38
N GLY A 143 -5.11 8.13 -15.32
CA GLY A 143 -4.41 7.95 -16.60
C GLY A 143 -5.04 6.86 -17.49
N GLY A 144 -4.41 6.57 -18.64
CA GLY A 144 -4.91 5.64 -19.65
C GLY A 144 -4.41 4.22 -19.53
N SER A 145 -3.52 3.90 -18.57
CA SER A 145 -2.88 2.60 -18.42
C SER A 145 -2.35 2.40 -17.00
N ALA A 146 -2.32 1.16 -16.53
CA ALA A 146 -1.61 0.79 -15.31
C ALA A 146 -0.09 0.64 -15.52
N TYR A 147 0.33 0.46 -16.76
CA TYR A 147 1.73 0.29 -17.13
C TYR A 147 2.36 1.64 -17.40
N THR A 148 3.33 2.03 -16.58
CA THR A 148 3.96 3.35 -16.60
C THR A 148 5.47 3.26 -16.40
N THR A 149 6.15 4.40 -16.53
CA THR A 149 7.58 4.53 -16.21
C THR A 149 7.86 4.50 -14.71
N CYS A 150 6.90 4.95 -13.89
CA CYS A 150 6.96 4.73 -12.44
C CYS A 150 6.56 3.29 -12.13
N THR A 151 7.53 2.44 -11.90
CA THR A 151 7.33 1.00 -11.70
C THR A 151 7.39 0.57 -10.24
N HIS A 152 7.21 1.49 -9.30
CA HIS A 152 7.26 1.25 -7.86
C HIS A 152 6.30 0.11 -7.45
N GLY A 153 5.08 0.11 -7.99
CA GLY A 153 4.10 -0.94 -7.74
C GLY A 153 4.56 -2.35 -8.13
N THR A 154 5.50 -2.48 -9.09
CA THR A 154 6.10 -3.78 -9.43
C THR A 154 6.81 -4.40 -8.22
N SER A 155 7.61 -3.60 -7.51
CA SER A 155 8.30 -4.06 -6.32
C SER A 155 7.34 -4.32 -5.16
N MET A 156 6.27 -3.52 -5.02
CA MET A 156 5.25 -3.74 -3.98
C MET A 156 4.49 -5.05 -4.22
N CYS A 157 4.04 -5.29 -5.45
CA CYS A 157 3.43 -6.56 -5.84
C CYS A 157 4.38 -7.75 -5.64
N GLY A 158 5.65 -7.56 -6.01
CA GLY A 158 6.71 -8.55 -5.82
C GLY A 158 6.87 -8.96 -4.36
N ALA A 159 6.96 -8.01 -3.44
CA ALA A 159 7.11 -8.27 -2.01
C ALA A 159 5.87 -8.94 -1.39
N ALA A 160 4.67 -8.48 -1.76
CA ALA A 160 3.44 -9.02 -1.22
C ALA A 160 3.15 -10.45 -1.75
N VAL A 161 3.18 -10.63 -3.09
CA VAL A 161 2.65 -11.84 -3.74
C VAL A 161 3.51 -12.38 -4.88
N GLY A 162 4.72 -11.87 -5.09
CA GLY A 162 5.63 -12.36 -6.14
C GLY A 162 5.74 -13.88 -6.11
N PRO A 163 5.77 -14.58 -7.27
CA PRO A 163 5.75 -16.02 -7.27
C PRO A 163 7.03 -16.62 -6.65
N ARG A 164 6.90 -17.72 -5.94
CA ARG A 164 8.03 -18.59 -5.59
C ARG A 164 8.36 -19.41 -6.84
N ASN A 165 9.07 -18.76 -7.71
CA ASN A 165 9.27 -19.09 -9.11
C ASN A 165 10.29 -20.23 -9.33
N GLY A 166 10.77 -20.52 -10.36
CA GLY A 166 11.86 -21.46 -10.67
C GLY A 166 13.00 -20.78 -11.42
N GLN A 167 13.07 -19.43 -11.36
CA GLN A 167 13.89 -18.62 -12.25
C GLN A 167 14.96 -17.78 -11.51
N ASN A 168 15.22 -18.08 -10.22
CA ASN A 168 16.13 -17.32 -9.35
C ASN A 168 15.72 -15.86 -9.05
N ALA A 169 14.46 -15.49 -9.27
CA ALA A 169 13.96 -14.19 -8.81
C ALA A 169 13.52 -14.23 -7.35
N THR A 170 13.33 -13.05 -6.75
CA THR A 170 12.76 -12.96 -5.38
C THR A 170 11.34 -13.51 -5.33
N THR A 171 11.01 -14.11 -4.19
CA THR A 171 9.64 -14.53 -3.87
C THR A 171 8.94 -13.51 -3.01
N GLY A 172 7.63 -13.34 -3.18
CA GLY A 172 6.79 -12.60 -2.27
C GLY A 172 6.42 -13.43 -1.03
N VAL A 173 5.89 -12.75 -0.01
CA VAL A 173 5.47 -13.37 1.24
C VAL A 173 4.32 -14.35 0.99
N ALA A 174 3.25 -13.91 0.34
CA ALA A 174 2.07 -14.72 0.05
C ALA A 174 2.08 -15.23 -1.40
N TYR A 175 3.07 -16.03 -1.74
CA TYR A 175 3.36 -16.44 -3.11
C TYR A 175 2.27 -17.32 -3.78
N LYS A 176 1.21 -17.68 -3.06
CA LYS A 176 0.02 -18.36 -3.60
C LYS A 176 -1.24 -17.49 -3.59
N SER A 177 -1.14 -16.22 -3.19
CA SER A 177 -2.26 -15.29 -3.25
C SER A 177 -2.51 -14.77 -4.66
N ASN A 178 -3.76 -14.41 -4.95
CA ASN A 178 -4.12 -13.63 -6.12
C ASN A 178 -3.66 -12.17 -5.97
N LEU A 179 -3.56 -11.46 -7.09
CA LEU A 179 -3.23 -10.04 -7.14
C LEU A 179 -4.31 -9.25 -7.88
N TYR A 180 -4.74 -8.14 -7.26
CA TYR A 180 -5.46 -7.09 -7.95
C TYR A 180 -4.70 -5.79 -7.80
N PHE A 181 -4.07 -5.33 -8.88
CA PHE A 181 -3.30 -4.09 -8.93
C PHE A 181 -4.14 -2.96 -9.53
N ILE A 182 -4.13 -1.78 -8.90
CA ILE A 182 -4.71 -0.56 -9.47
C ILE A 182 -3.66 0.56 -9.45
N ARG A 183 -3.35 1.11 -10.64
CA ARG A 183 -2.67 2.39 -10.74
C ARG A 183 -3.64 3.51 -10.38
N ALA A 184 -3.29 4.33 -9.39
CA ALA A 184 -4.15 5.39 -8.88
C ALA A 184 -3.48 6.78 -8.86
N ALA A 185 -2.19 6.86 -9.14
CA ALA A 185 -1.41 8.09 -9.15
C ALA A 185 -0.26 8.02 -10.17
N ASP A 186 0.42 9.14 -10.40
CA ASP A 186 1.62 9.21 -11.25
C ASP A 186 2.89 8.93 -10.46
N ASP A 187 2.90 9.23 -9.14
CA ASP A 187 4.02 9.02 -8.24
C ASP A 187 3.50 8.50 -6.87
N VAL A 188 4.42 8.16 -5.98
CA VAL A 188 4.11 7.71 -4.61
C VAL A 188 3.77 8.88 -3.66
N VAL A 189 4.08 10.12 -4.05
CA VAL A 189 3.65 11.33 -3.37
C VAL A 189 2.39 11.87 -4.05
N LEU A 190 1.27 11.84 -3.33
CA LEU A 190 0.00 12.35 -3.84
C LEU A 190 -0.01 13.86 -3.68
N ASP A 191 0.30 14.57 -4.74
CA ASP A 191 0.42 16.02 -4.74
C ASP A 191 -0.63 16.73 -5.60
N ALA A 192 -1.48 15.97 -6.29
CA ALA A 192 -2.54 16.49 -7.12
C ALA A 192 -3.91 15.92 -6.73
N SER A 193 -4.97 16.71 -6.89
CA SER A 193 -6.34 16.29 -6.60
C SER A 193 -6.81 15.13 -7.47
N VAL A 194 -6.31 15.05 -8.71
CA VAL A 194 -6.59 13.93 -9.62
C VAL A 194 -6.05 12.60 -9.05
N GLU A 195 -4.90 12.63 -8.37
CA GLU A 195 -4.33 11.47 -7.68
C GLU A 195 -5.12 11.10 -6.44
N ILE A 196 -5.53 12.08 -5.64
CA ILE A 196 -6.43 11.88 -4.50
C ILE A 196 -7.74 11.22 -4.96
N THR A 197 -8.34 11.71 -6.04
CA THR A 197 -9.52 11.13 -6.66
C THR A 197 -9.25 9.73 -7.21
N GLY A 198 -8.10 9.53 -7.86
CA GLY A 198 -7.67 8.23 -8.35
C GLY A 198 -7.57 7.19 -7.24
N VAL A 199 -6.95 7.54 -6.11
CA VAL A 199 -6.86 6.66 -4.92
C VAL A 199 -8.22 6.41 -4.30
N LYS A 200 -9.07 7.44 -4.15
CA LYS A 200 -10.46 7.29 -3.68
C LYS A 200 -11.21 6.26 -4.54
N ASN A 201 -11.14 6.40 -5.87
CA ASN A 201 -11.79 5.48 -6.80
C ASN A 201 -11.22 4.05 -6.72
N ALA A 202 -9.91 3.90 -6.53
CA ALA A 202 -9.28 2.60 -6.34
C ALA A 202 -9.75 1.92 -5.04
N MET A 203 -9.86 2.67 -3.95
CA MET A 203 -10.39 2.18 -2.67
C MET A 203 -11.84 1.70 -2.80
N VAL A 204 -12.69 2.45 -3.52
CA VAL A 204 -14.08 2.06 -3.78
C VAL A 204 -14.11 0.76 -4.59
N ARG A 205 -13.39 0.67 -5.72
CA ARG A 205 -13.33 -0.56 -6.54
C ARG A 205 -12.86 -1.77 -5.76
N MET A 206 -11.83 -1.63 -4.94
CA MET A 206 -11.34 -2.72 -4.10
C MET A 206 -12.32 -3.04 -2.96
N GLY A 207 -13.01 -2.04 -2.44
CA GLY A 207 -14.06 -2.19 -1.44
C GLY A 207 -15.20 -3.08 -1.93
N ASP A 208 -15.66 -2.90 -3.16
CA ASP A 208 -16.77 -3.62 -3.74
C ASP A 208 -16.44 -5.07 -4.14
N ARG A 209 -15.16 -5.41 -4.27
CA ARG A 209 -14.74 -6.76 -4.62
C ARG A 209 -14.72 -7.68 -3.39
N ALA A 210 -15.57 -8.71 -3.40
CA ALA A 210 -15.68 -9.67 -2.29
C ALA A 210 -14.41 -10.51 -2.09
N ASP A 211 -13.65 -10.76 -3.16
CA ASP A 211 -12.42 -11.56 -3.15
C ASP A 211 -11.21 -10.77 -2.61
N VAL A 212 -11.17 -9.44 -2.76
CA VAL A 212 -10.12 -8.60 -2.17
C VAL A 212 -10.34 -8.53 -0.66
N LYS A 213 -9.34 -8.96 0.10
CA LYS A 213 -9.36 -8.94 1.58
C LYS A 213 -8.40 -7.91 2.15
N VAL A 214 -7.21 -7.82 1.61
CA VAL A 214 -6.12 -6.94 2.05
C VAL A 214 -5.86 -5.91 0.97
N ILE A 215 -5.75 -4.64 1.35
CA ILE A 215 -5.34 -3.54 0.48
C ILE A 215 -4.02 -3.00 0.99
N SER A 216 -3.00 -2.97 0.14
CA SER A 216 -1.68 -2.39 0.39
C SER A 216 -1.56 -1.09 -0.39
N MET A 217 -1.26 0.00 0.31
CA MET A 217 -1.04 1.32 -0.30
C MET A 217 0.30 1.88 0.17
N SER A 218 1.26 1.96 -0.76
CA SER A 218 2.63 2.43 -0.50
C SER A 218 2.86 3.82 -1.08
N MET A 219 1.89 4.70 -0.91
CA MET A 219 1.89 6.10 -1.35
C MET A 219 1.13 6.96 -0.35
N GLY A 220 1.31 8.27 -0.43
CA GLY A 220 0.61 9.16 0.48
C GLY A 220 0.89 10.63 0.29
N THR A 221 0.28 11.43 1.15
CA THR A 221 0.40 12.89 1.18
C THR A 221 0.58 13.37 2.63
N PRO A 222 1.34 14.45 2.86
CA PRO A 222 1.46 15.02 4.21
C PRO A 222 0.17 15.68 4.69
N PHE A 223 -0.73 16.02 3.77
CA PHE A 223 -1.96 16.75 4.09
C PHE A 223 -3.16 15.81 4.09
N GLY A 224 -4.00 15.91 5.13
CA GLY A 224 -5.26 15.19 5.17
C GLY A 224 -6.23 15.70 4.10
N SER A 225 -6.93 14.77 3.43
CA SER A 225 -8.01 15.05 2.50
C SER A 225 -9.25 14.28 2.92
N SER A 226 -10.40 14.93 2.95
CA SER A 226 -11.68 14.29 3.25
C SER A 226 -12.11 13.35 2.12
N VAL A 227 -11.78 13.68 0.87
CA VAL A 227 -12.03 12.83 -0.31
C VAL A 227 -11.24 11.53 -0.19
N LEU A 228 -9.93 11.61 0.13
CA LEU A 228 -9.11 10.42 0.37
C LEU A 228 -9.65 9.60 1.53
N LYS A 229 -10.03 10.27 2.63
CA LYS A 229 -10.58 9.62 3.83
C LYS A 229 -11.87 8.87 3.52
N ASP A 230 -12.78 9.46 2.76
CA ASP A 230 -14.05 8.82 2.39
C ASP A 230 -13.82 7.53 1.58
N GLY A 231 -12.86 7.51 0.65
CA GLY A 231 -12.49 6.30 -0.07
C GLY A 231 -11.93 5.21 0.84
N VAL A 232 -11.03 5.59 1.74
CA VAL A 232 -10.43 4.67 2.73
C VAL A 232 -11.51 4.11 3.66
N ASP A 233 -12.37 4.97 4.21
CA ASP A 233 -13.46 4.58 5.09
C ASP A 233 -14.46 3.64 4.37
N TYR A 234 -14.71 3.87 3.08
CA TYR A 234 -15.53 2.98 2.28
C TYR A 234 -14.96 1.56 2.24
N ALA A 235 -13.71 1.41 1.86
CA ALA A 235 -13.04 0.09 1.82
C ALA A 235 -13.02 -0.55 3.23
N TYR A 236 -12.70 0.25 4.25
CA TYR A 236 -12.72 -0.20 5.64
C TYR A 236 -14.10 -0.71 6.06
N ASN A 237 -15.18 0.01 5.74
CA ASN A 237 -16.55 -0.37 6.09
C ASN A 237 -17.03 -1.61 5.31
N LYS A 238 -16.45 -1.88 4.14
CA LYS A 238 -16.63 -3.14 3.40
C LYS A 238 -15.81 -4.31 3.98
N GLY A 239 -15.16 -4.12 5.12
CA GLY A 239 -14.43 -5.18 5.84
C GLY A 239 -13.01 -5.42 5.34
N LYS A 240 -12.44 -4.55 4.49
CA LYS A 240 -11.06 -4.70 4.01
C LYS A 240 -10.06 -4.31 5.09
N LEU A 241 -8.92 -5.00 5.14
CA LEU A 241 -7.76 -4.53 5.87
C LEU A 241 -7.00 -3.55 4.98
N VAL A 242 -7.01 -2.27 5.32
CA VAL A 242 -6.26 -1.25 4.61
C VAL A 242 -4.95 -1.01 5.33
N LEU A 243 -3.85 -1.36 4.69
CA LEU A 243 -2.48 -1.13 5.15
C LEU A 243 -1.91 0.04 4.37
N ALA A 244 -1.34 1.01 5.07
CA ALA A 244 -0.76 2.19 4.45
C ALA A 244 0.64 2.48 4.99
N ALA A 245 1.53 2.93 4.12
CA ALA A 245 2.89 3.29 4.46
C ALA A 245 2.92 4.56 5.32
N ALA A 246 3.61 4.51 6.46
CA ALA A 246 3.70 5.63 7.39
C ALA A 246 4.41 6.86 6.80
N GLY A 247 5.18 6.66 5.74
CA GLY A 247 5.93 7.68 5.03
C GLY A 247 7.41 7.34 4.94
N THR A 248 8.05 7.91 3.93
CA THR A 248 9.49 7.81 3.70
C THR A 248 10.04 9.21 3.48
N SER A 249 11.10 9.57 4.19
CA SER A 249 11.69 10.90 4.11
C SER A 249 12.42 11.07 2.79
N TYR A 250 12.02 12.09 2.07
CA TYR A 250 12.85 12.75 1.08
C TYR A 250 13.44 14.00 1.75
N SER A 251 14.49 14.59 1.23
CA SER A 251 15.30 15.65 1.87
C SER A 251 14.52 16.80 2.53
N TRP A 252 13.26 17.02 2.14
CA TRP A 252 12.38 18.07 2.65
C TRP A 252 11.19 17.58 3.51
N THR A 253 11.02 16.26 3.68
CA THR A 253 9.87 15.65 4.40
C THR A 253 10.24 15.02 5.73
N SER A 254 11.50 15.06 6.14
CA SER A 254 12.03 14.36 7.32
C SER A 254 11.41 14.80 8.67
N TRP A 255 10.73 15.95 8.73
CA TRP A 255 10.05 16.48 9.90
C TRP A 255 8.54 16.14 9.96
N TRP A 256 7.97 15.56 8.91
CA TRP A 256 6.59 15.09 8.94
C TRP A 256 6.52 13.76 9.67
N GLY A 257 5.58 13.64 10.60
CA GLY A 257 5.25 12.37 11.22
C GLY A 257 4.56 11.42 10.23
N VAL A 258 3.68 10.56 10.73
CA VAL A 258 2.92 9.63 9.85
C VAL A 258 2.05 10.41 8.87
N ILE A 259 2.21 10.12 7.58
CA ILE A 259 1.47 10.77 6.49
C ILE A 259 0.11 10.12 6.25
N TYR A 260 -0.73 10.75 5.43
CA TYR A 260 -2.03 10.20 5.03
C TYR A 260 -1.89 9.34 3.76
N PRO A 261 -2.65 8.21 3.68
CA PRO A 261 -3.76 7.83 4.55
C PRO A 261 -3.37 7.04 5.80
N ALA A 262 -2.11 6.71 6.03
CA ALA A 262 -1.69 5.92 7.19
C ALA A 262 -2.09 6.55 8.54
N ALA A 263 -2.19 7.88 8.59
CA ALA A 263 -2.62 8.62 9.78
C ALA A 263 -4.13 8.50 10.07
N TYR A 264 -4.96 7.99 9.15
CA TYR A 264 -6.38 7.75 9.43
C TYR A 264 -6.58 6.51 10.28
N SER A 265 -7.56 6.56 11.21
CA SER A 265 -7.91 5.43 12.09
C SER A 265 -8.46 4.20 11.35
N SER A 266 -8.91 4.38 10.11
CA SER A 266 -9.39 3.30 9.23
C SER A 266 -8.25 2.57 8.50
N CYS A 267 -7.00 3.04 8.67
CA CYS A 267 -5.79 2.41 8.15
C CYS A 267 -4.97 1.75 9.26
N VAL A 268 -4.21 0.76 8.88
CA VAL A 268 -3.10 0.24 9.67
C VAL A 268 -1.81 0.87 9.14
N ALA A 269 -1.24 1.78 9.91
CA ALA A 269 0.03 2.41 9.56
C ALA A 269 1.19 1.43 9.77
N VAL A 270 2.00 1.22 8.74
CA VAL A 270 3.17 0.34 8.76
C VAL A 270 4.42 1.15 8.44
N THR A 271 5.49 0.92 9.19
CA THR A 271 6.80 1.52 8.91
C THR A 271 7.92 0.49 8.87
N GLY A 272 9.03 0.88 8.27
CA GLY A 272 10.25 0.09 8.24
C GLY A 272 11.12 0.33 9.47
N VAL A 273 11.92 -0.67 9.82
CA VAL A 273 13.00 -0.56 10.82
C VAL A 273 14.28 -1.17 10.26
N LYS A 274 15.41 -0.89 10.91
CA LYS A 274 16.68 -1.57 10.65
C LYS A 274 16.61 -3.02 11.15
N GLU A 275 17.53 -3.83 10.66
CA GLU A 275 17.75 -5.21 11.13
C GLU A 275 17.95 -5.28 12.66
N SER A 276 18.53 -4.26 13.26
CA SER A 276 18.70 -4.09 14.72
C SER A 276 17.44 -3.64 15.47
N ASN A 277 16.32 -3.47 14.79
CA ASN A 277 15.07 -2.89 15.33
C ASN A 277 15.16 -1.39 15.68
N SER A 278 16.22 -0.69 15.33
CA SER A 278 16.26 0.77 15.41
C SER A 278 15.50 1.41 14.24
N THR A 279 15.19 2.70 14.34
CA THR A 279 14.53 3.45 13.26
C THR A 279 15.36 3.35 11.98
N CYS A 280 14.71 3.08 10.84
CA CYS A 280 15.38 3.08 9.54
C CYS A 280 15.75 4.52 9.15
N SER A 281 16.69 4.66 8.19
CA SER A 281 17.28 5.95 7.86
C SER A 281 16.26 6.95 7.33
N ASP A 282 15.27 6.48 6.56
CA ASP A 282 14.34 7.33 5.82
C ASP A 282 12.87 7.09 6.20
N CYS A 283 12.55 6.18 7.13
CA CYS A 283 11.17 5.87 7.47
C CYS A 283 10.60 6.87 8.47
N HIS A 284 9.36 7.29 8.23
CA HIS A 284 8.61 8.02 9.23
C HIS A 284 8.15 7.10 10.35
N ASP A 285 8.10 7.64 11.56
CA ASP A 285 7.56 6.98 12.74
C ASP A 285 6.55 7.89 13.46
N GLY A 286 5.86 7.36 14.45
CA GLY A 286 4.89 8.14 15.22
C GLY A 286 3.83 7.27 15.90
N SER A 287 2.98 7.92 16.69
CA SER A 287 1.99 7.23 17.51
C SER A 287 0.91 6.49 16.72
N GLN A 288 0.72 6.82 15.44
CA GLN A 288 -0.21 6.12 14.56
C GLN A 288 0.34 4.79 14.04
N VAL A 289 1.68 4.62 13.99
CA VAL A 289 2.30 3.35 13.58
C VAL A 289 1.77 2.21 14.44
N LEU A 290 1.32 1.14 13.79
CA LEU A 290 0.83 -0.04 14.48
C LEU A 290 1.81 -1.21 14.41
N LEU A 291 2.45 -1.42 13.26
CA LEU A 291 3.33 -2.55 13.00
C LEU A 291 4.60 -2.09 12.27
N THR A 292 5.68 -2.87 12.44
CA THR A 292 6.95 -2.62 11.74
C THR A 292 7.46 -3.88 11.04
N VAL A 293 8.34 -3.66 10.06
CA VAL A 293 9.08 -4.74 9.37
C VAL A 293 10.55 -4.33 9.24
N PRO A 294 11.50 -5.20 9.61
CA PRO A 294 12.91 -4.98 9.28
C PRO A 294 13.10 -4.94 7.76
N MET A 295 13.64 -3.85 7.24
CA MET A 295 13.82 -3.68 5.80
C MET A 295 15.14 -3.02 5.40
N GLU A 296 15.94 -2.53 6.36
CA GLU A 296 17.23 -1.91 6.15
C GLU A 296 18.31 -2.64 6.96
N ARG A 297 19.44 -2.96 6.33
CA ARG A 297 20.59 -3.55 7.04
C ARG A 297 21.21 -2.55 8.00
N SER A 298 21.50 -2.97 9.22
CA SER A 298 22.12 -2.10 10.24
C SER A 298 23.52 -1.64 9.87
N SER A 299 24.27 -2.45 9.11
CA SER A 299 25.65 -2.18 8.73
C SER A 299 25.78 -1.35 7.44
N ASN A 300 24.70 -1.25 6.64
CA ASN A 300 24.75 -0.53 5.37
C ASN A 300 23.31 -0.12 4.95
N THR A 301 23.00 1.15 5.06
CA THR A 301 21.69 1.73 4.79
C THR A 301 21.26 1.66 3.32
N SER A 302 22.17 1.43 2.38
CA SER A 302 21.86 1.17 0.97
C SER A 302 21.41 -0.27 0.72
N ARG A 303 21.58 -1.18 1.68
CA ARG A 303 21.17 -2.59 1.58
C ARG A 303 19.82 -2.78 2.27
N ASN A 304 18.80 -2.54 1.52
CA ASN A 304 17.40 -2.67 1.94
C ASN A 304 16.84 -4.07 1.68
N SER A 305 15.54 -4.24 1.80
CA SER A 305 14.86 -5.46 1.37
C SER A 305 14.97 -5.65 -0.14
N LEU A 306 14.79 -6.87 -0.60
CA LEU A 306 14.81 -7.22 -2.01
C LEU A 306 13.40 -7.48 -2.52
N SER A 307 13.12 -7.06 -3.75
CA SER A 307 11.88 -7.37 -4.45
C SER A 307 12.11 -7.51 -5.96
N LEU A 308 11.03 -7.74 -6.71
CA LEU A 308 11.07 -7.79 -8.17
C LEU A 308 11.48 -6.43 -8.74
N ALA A 309 12.43 -6.45 -9.65
CA ALA A 309 12.79 -5.31 -10.48
C ALA A 309 11.73 -5.09 -11.58
N PRO A 310 11.78 -3.97 -12.31
CA PRO A 310 10.86 -3.72 -13.43
C PRO A 310 10.94 -4.76 -14.56
N SER A 311 12.02 -5.51 -14.66
CA SER A 311 12.18 -6.53 -15.69
C SER A 311 13.14 -7.64 -15.26
N GLY A 312 13.03 -8.79 -15.90
CA GLY A 312 13.92 -9.94 -15.70
C GLY A 312 13.76 -10.57 -14.33
N VAL A 313 14.80 -11.33 -13.94
CA VAL A 313 14.81 -12.16 -12.71
C VAL A 313 15.72 -11.59 -11.61
N ASN A 314 16.59 -10.65 -11.95
CA ASN A 314 17.47 -10.03 -10.95
C ASN A 314 16.65 -9.13 -10.03
N PRO A 315 16.83 -9.26 -8.71
CA PRO A 315 16.11 -8.42 -7.77
C PRO A 315 16.65 -6.98 -7.76
N THR A 316 15.85 -6.11 -7.18
CA THR A 316 16.26 -4.74 -6.84
C THR A 316 16.18 -4.52 -5.33
N TYR A 317 17.03 -3.63 -4.80
CA TYR A 317 16.84 -3.11 -3.45
C TYR A 317 15.68 -2.12 -3.44
N ILE A 318 14.82 -2.25 -2.46
CA ILE A 318 13.70 -1.35 -2.22
C ILE A 318 13.53 -1.15 -0.71
N GLY A 319 13.44 0.10 -0.29
CA GLY A 319 13.41 0.49 1.12
C GLY A 319 12.15 1.23 1.52
N GLY A 320 12.22 1.90 2.66
CA GLY A 320 11.19 2.76 3.19
C GLY A 320 10.00 2.01 3.80
N SER A 321 9.05 2.78 4.26
CA SER A 321 7.77 2.25 4.77
C SER A 321 6.96 1.51 3.69
N SER A 322 7.23 1.79 2.42
CA SER A 322 6.58 1.16 1.26
C SER A 322 6.75 -0.35 1.26
N ILE A 323 8.00 -0.84 1.28
CA ILE A 323 8.27 -2.28 1.25
C ILE A 323 7.81 -2.98 2.54
N ALA A 324 7.88 -2.28 3.68
CA ALA A 324 7.35 -2.79 4.94
C ALA A 324 5.84 -3.03 4.87
N THR A 325 5.10 -2.10 4.26
CA THR A 325 3.64 -2.19 4.05
C THR A 325 3.27 -3.35 3.13
N ALA A 326 3.94 -3.46 1.99
CA ALA A 326 3.72 -4.55 1.03
C ALA A 326 4.04 -5.93 1.65
N THR A 327 5.14 -6.04 2.41
CA THR A 327 5.50 -7.25 3.15
C THR A 327 4.43 -7.61 4.18
N THR A 328 3.91 -6.61 4.92
CA THR A 328 2.83 -6.82 5.90
C THR A 328 1.54 -7.28 5.22
N ALA A 329 1.23 -6.76 4.01
CA ALA A 329 0.07 -7.22 3.24
C ALA A 329 0.19 -8.71 2.86
N GLY A 330 1.38 -9.14 2.49
CA GLY A 330 1.66 -10.57 2.28
C GLY A 330 1.45 -11.40 3.56
N VAL A 331 1.96 -10.95 4.71
CA VAL A 331 1.75 -11.65 6.00
C VAL A 331 0.27 -11.70 6.36
N ALA A 332 -0.47 -10.60 6.18
CA ALA A 332 -1.92 -10.58 6.40
C ALA A 332 -2.65 -11.60 5.52
N ALA A 333 -2.23 -11.74 4.26
CA ALA A 333 -2.80 -12.74 3.35
C ALA A 333 -2.45 -14.19 3.78
N LEU A 334 -1.22 -14.45 4.29
CA LEU A 334 -0.88 -15.75 4.87
C LEU A 334 -1.85 -16.10 6.02
N VAL A 335 -1.99 -15.19 6.98
CA VAL A 335 -2.83 -15.40 8.16
C VAL A 335 -4.29 -15.59 7.75
N TRP A 336 -4.81 -14.74 6.88
CA TRP A 336 -6.21 -14.82 6.45
C TRP A 336 -6.52 -16.10 5.67
N SER A 337 -5.55 -16.63 4.92
CA SER A 337 -5.72 -17.86 4.15
C SER A 337 -5.95 -19.10 5.02
N THR A 338 -5.56 -19.08 6.29
CA THR A 338 -5.80 -20.19 7.23
C THR A 338 -7.25 -20.26 7.70
N LYS A 339 -7.90 -19.10 7.77
CA LYS A 339 -9.29 -18.93 8.22
C LYS A 339 -9.99 -17.88 7.38
N PRO A 340 -10.44 -18.21 6.14
CA PRO A 340 -10.97 -17.24 5.18
C PRO A 340 -12.19 -16.46 5.66
N ASN A 341 -12.92 -17.00 6.65
CA ASN A 341 -14.09 -16.38 7.24
C ASN A 341 -13.79 -15.43 8.41
N MET A 342 -12.51 -15.29 8.81
CA MET A 342 -12.14 -14.29 9.82
C MET A 342 -12.57 -12.89 9.39
N THR A 343 -13.02 -12.11 10.36
CA THR A 343 -13.22 -10.68 10.19
C THR A 343 -11.88 -9.95 10.15
N ARG A 344 -11.87 -8.73 9.59
CA ARG A 344 -10.71 -7.83 9.65
C ARG A 344 -10.21 -7.63 11.09
N ALA A 345 -11.12 -7.48 12.07
CA ALA A 345 -10.76 -7.27 13.47
C ALA A 345 -10.03 -8.48 14.05
N GLN A 346 -10.50 -9.69 13.77
CA GLN A 346 -9.84 -10.93 14.19
C GLN A 346 -8.45 -11.08 13.57
N LEU A 347 -8.32 -10.79 12.25
CA LEU A 347 -7.02 -10.76 11.60
C LEU A 347 -6.07 -9.76 12.25
N LEU A 348 -6.55 -8.54 12.52
CA LEU A 348 -5.73 -7.51 13.15
C LEU A 348 -5.27 -7.94 14.55
N THR A 349 -6.14 -8.61 15.32
CA THR A 349 -5.79 -9.23 16.59
C THR A 349 -4.66 -10.27 16.43
N CYS A 350 -4.71 -11.13 15.41
CA CYS A 350 -3.63 -12.09 15.14
C CYS A 350 -2.29 -11.37 14.91
N LEU A 351 -2.30 -10.30 14.10
CA LEU A 351 -1.08 -9.56 13.78
C LEU A 351 -0.52 -8.81 14.99
N THR A 352 -1.38 -8.15 15.77
CA THR A 352 -0.94 -7.30 16.89
C THR A 352 -0.54 -8.12 18.12
N ASN A 353 -1.34 -9.14 18.48
CA ASN A 353 -1.08 -9.93 19.70
C ASN A 353 0.17 -10.82 19.58
N THR A 354 0.68 -11.02 18.40
CA THR A 354 1.90 -11.80 18.15
C THR A 354 3.08 -10.94 17.71
N ALA A 355 2.90 -9.63 17.66
CA ALA A 355 3.97 -8.69 17.33
C ALA A 355 4.94 -8.49 18.51
N GLN A 356 6.12 -8.00 18.18
CA GLN A 356 7.32 -8.00 19.04
C GLN A 356 7.10 -7.39 20.44
N TYR A 357 6.31 -6.32 20.56
CA TYR A 357 6.16 -5.57 21.82
C TYR A 357 4.83 -5.83 22.54
N TYR A 358 3.94 -6.63 21.94
CA TYR A 358 2.67 -6.93 22.59
C TYR A 358 2.89 -7.50 24.02
N PRO A 359 2.10 -7.10 25.03
CA PRO A 359 0.94 -6.19 24.96
C PRO A 359 1.29 -4.68 25.07
N THR A 360 2.55 -4.32 25.24
CA THR A 360 2.98 -2.92 25.42
C THR A 360 3.23 -2.24 24.09
N ARG A 361 2.52 -1.13 23.80
CA ARG A 361 2.68 -0.38 22.57
C ARG A 361 3.79 0.66 22.69
N ASN A 362 4.70 0.69 21.73
CA ASN A 362 5.72 1.74 21.60
C ASN A 362 5.14 2.96 20.87
N ASN A 363 5.48 4.17 21.30
CA ASN A 363 4.93 5.41 20.73
C ASN A 363 5.37 5.70 19.28
N SER A 364 6.52 5.17 18.86
CA SER A 364 7.04 5.39 17.51
C SER A 364 6.84 4.19 16.58
N ARG A 365 6.75 2.97 17.14
CA ARG A 365 6.79 1.71 16.40
C ARG A 365 5.62 0.77 16.68
N GLY A 366 4.59 1.26 17.35
CA GLY A 366 3.39 0.48 17.64
C GLY A 366 3.71 -0.80 18.42
N TYR A 367 3.17 -1.93 17.96
CA TYR A 367 3.48 -3.26 18.56
C TYR A 367 4.80 -3.86 18.04
N GLY A 368 5.55 -3.13 17.20
CA GLY A 368 6.84 -3.58 16.68
C GLY A 368 6.73 -4.56 15.51
N ASN A 369 7.78 -5.35 15.34
CA ASN A 369 7.89 -6.25 14.21
C ASN A 369 6.80 -7.32 14.21
N ILE A 370 6.19 -7.49 13.04
CA ILE A 370 5.25 -8.60 12.80
C ILE A 370 5.99 -9.94 12.91
N ASN A 371 5.25 -10.97 13.31
CA ASN A 371 5.72 -12.35 13.34
C ASN A 371 4.75 -13.23 12.57
N ALA A 372 5.12 -13.57 11.32
CA ALA A 372 4.24 -14.28 10.41
C ALA A 372 3.81 -15.66 10.93
N ASN A 373 4.77 -16.43 11.46
CA ASN A 373 4.49 -17.78 11.97
C ASN A 373 3.61 -17.75 13.22
N ALA A 374 3.91 -16.87 14.17
CA ALA A 374 3.11 -16.73 15.37
C ALA A 374 1.68 -16.26 15.04
N ALA A 375 1.52 -15.32 14.09
CA ALA A 375 0.20 -14.83 13.67
C ALA A 375 -0.63 -15.92 12.96
N VAL A 376 -0.01 -16.75 12.11
CA VAL A 376 -0.64 -17.90 11.46
C VAL A 376 -1.12 -18.91 12.54
N ASN A 377 -0.26 -19.26 13.48
CA ASN A 377 -0.60 -20.20 14.55
C ASN A 377 -1.67 -19.64 15.49
N TYR A 378 -1.64 -18.34 15.77
CA TYR A 378 -2.66 -17.67 16.57
C TYR A 378 -4.04 -17.75 15.88
N ALA A 379 -4.10 -17.50 14.59
CA ALA A 379 -5.35 -17.60 13.82
C ALA A 379 -5.94 -19.01 13.89
N ILE A 380 -5.11 -20.05 13.75
CA ILE A 380 -5.55 -21.45 13.76
C ILE A 380 -6.09 -21.85 15.13
N SER A 381 -5.45 -21.38 16.21
CA SER A 381 -5.79 -21.79 17.58
C SER A 381 -6.96 -21.01 18.18
N HIS A 382 -7.33 -19.84 17.63
CA HIS A 382 -8.34 -18.97 18.22
C HIS A 382 -9.60 -18.81 17.36
N TYR A 383 -9.52 -19.11 16.07
CA TYR A 383 -10.63 -18.96 15.11
C TYR A 383 -10.78 -20.21 14.25
#